data_8c5d0a9392cc014cac15e519db231a7b
#
_entry.id   8c5d0a9392cc014cac15e519db231a7b
#
_cell.length_a   1.000
_cell.length_b   1.000
_cell.length_c   1.000
_cell.angle_alpha   90.00
_cell.angle_beta   90.00
_cell.angle_gamma   90.00
#
_symmetry.space_group_name_H-M   'P 1'
#
loop_
_entity.id
_entity.type
_entity.pdbx_description
1 polymer ?
#
loop_
_entity_poly.entity_id
_entity_poly.type
_entity_poly.pdbx_seq_one_letter_code
_entity_poly.pdbx_strand_id
1 'polypeptide(L)'
;MELLEVKNLTKTFKGLIAVNKVSFNIKEGEIVGLIGPNGAGKSTVFDMITGIRPPDGSSPFPDSGDIIFKGKSIVKLPAYIRCNLGIGRTFQLTKPLKEMTVFENVYVALLFSNKSKGNRKNLTQTAKEICELVSLGGKMEELASNLTVPDRKKLELARALATQPELLLLDEVMAGLNPSEVREACNLIKKIRDLGITILVVEHVMKAIMNVSDRIIVLDHGVKIAEGKPEEVVKNQKVIEAYLGEEKTA
;
A
#
# COMPACT_ATOMS: atom_id res chain seq x y z
N MET A 1 -9.41 -9.26 -14.73
CA MET A 1 -10.73 -8.89 -14.12
C MET A 1 -10.54 -7.65 -13.25
N GLU A 2 -11.59 -6.84 -13.00
CA GLU A 2 -11.47 -5.72 -12.08
C GLU A 2 -11.41 -6.27 -10.65
N LEU A 3 -10.30 -6.00 -9.93
CA LEU A 3 -10.12 -6.44 -8.55
C LEU A 3 -10.67 -5.42 -7.56
N LEU A 4 -10.37 -4.12 -7.80
CA LEU A 4 -10.86 -3.00 -7.00
C LEU A 4 -11.49 -1.94 -7.90
N GLU A 5 -12.65 -1.44 -7.52
CA GLU A 5 -13.28 -0.27 -8.12
C GLU A 5 -13.57 0.76 -7.02
N VAL A 6 -13.12 1.98 -7.23
CA VAL A 6 -13.41 3.15 -6.39
C VAL A 6 -14.33 4.07 -7.19
N LYS A 7 -15.53 4.38 -6.65
CA LYS A 7 -16.58 5.12 -7.35
C LYS A 7 -16.97 6.39 -6.61
N ASN A 8 -16.70 7.55 -7.18
CA ASN A 8 -17.07 8.88 -6.68
C ASN A 8 -16.75 9.06 -5.18
N LEU A 9 -15.57 8.58 -4.76
CA LEU A 9 -15.18 8.58 -3.37
C LEU A 9 -14.98 10.00 -2.87
N THR A 10 -15.66 10.36 -1.78
CA THR A 10 -15.58 11.70 -1.17
C THR A 10 -15.34 11.58 0.31
N LYS A 11 -14.43 12.39 0.85
CA LYS A 11 -14.12 12.47 2.28
C LYS A 11 -13.82 13.89 2.70
N THR A 12 -14.47 14.31 3.80
CA THR A 12 -14.29 15.62 4.40
C THR A 12 -13.84 15.47 5.85
N PHE A 13 -12.89 16.26 6.29
CA PHE A 13 -12.45 16.39 7.68
C PHE A 13 -12.66 17.81 8.16
N LYS A 14 -13.50 18.01 9.17
CA LYS A 14 -13.75 19.32 9.79
C LYS A 14 -13.99 20.45 8.77
N GLY A 15 -14.72 20.15 7.69
CA GLY A 15 -15.03 21.11 6.63
C GLY A 15 -14.03 21.17 5.47
N LEU A 16 -12.84 20.54 5.59
CA LEU A 16 -11.89 20.43 4.51
C LEU A 16 -12.17 19.17 3.70
N ILE A 17 -12.37 19.31 2.39
CA ILE A 17 -12.55 18.17 1.48
C ILE A 17 -11.17 17.59 1.16
N ALA A 18 -10.85 16.44 1.73
CA ALA A 18 -9.58 15.74 1.51
C ALA A 18 -9.60 14.86 0.26
N VAL A 19 -10.77 14.33 -0.12
CA VAL A 19 -10.99 13.55 -1.35
C VAL A 19 -12.34 13.96 -1.92
N ASN A 20 -12.37 14.28 -3.22
CA ASN A 20 -13.55 14.83 -3.90
C ASN A 20 -13.87 14.02 -5.16
N LYS A 21 -14.89 13.17 -5.08
CA LYS A 21 -15.44 12.35 -6.19
C LYS A 21 -14.37 11.57 -6.97
N VAL A 22 -13.36 11.05 -6.28
CA VAL A 22 -12.29 10.25 -6.90
C VAL A 22 -12.84 8.92 -7.37
N SER A 23 -12.56 8.57 -8.62
CA SER A 23 -12.96 7.29 -9.24
C SER A 23 -11.80 6.70 -10.01
N PHE A 24 -11.52 5.42 -9.79
CA PHE A 24 -10.55 4.61 -10.53
C PHE A 24 -10.81 3.12 -10.29
N ASN A 25 -10.16 2.28 -11.07
CA ASN A 25 -10.18 0.83 -10.91
C ASN A 25 -8.76 0.26 -10.86
N ILE A 26 -8.62 -0.97 -10.39
CA ILE A 26 -7.36 -1.73 -10.42
C ILE A 26 -7.69 -3.14 -10.91
N LYS A 27 -6.92 -3.60 -11.91
CA LYS A 27 -7.05 -4.95 -12.47
C LYS A 27 -6.19 -5.94 -11.71
N GLU A 28 -6.59 -7.22 -11.71
CA GLU A 28 -5.77 -8.28 -11.15
C GLU A 28 -4.38 -8.32 -11.78
N GLY A 29 -3.34 -8.48 -10.96
CA GLY A 29 -1.94 -8.54 -11.38
C GLY A 29 -1.34 -7.21 -11.83
N GLU A 30 -2.05 -6.08 -11.68
CA GLU A 30 -1.57 -4.74 -12.04
C GLU A 30 -0.79 -4.10 -10.88
N ILE A 31 0.26 -3.35 -11.20
CA ILE A 31 0.89 -2.40 -10.28
C ILE A 31 0.41 -1.01 -10.65
N VAL A 32 -0.40 -0.40 -9.79
CA VAL A 32 -0.89 0.97 -9.96
C VAL A 32 -0.16 1.92 -9.01
N GLY A 33 0.44 2.98 -9.55
CA GLY A 33 1.01 4.07 -8.78
C GLY A 33 -0.07 5.11 -8.44
N LEU A 34 -0.14 5.54 -7.18
CA LEU A 34 -0.97 6.67 -6.77
C LEU A 34 -0.04 7.79 -6.28
N ILE A 35 0.08 8.85 -7.07
CA ILE A 35 0.98 9.96 -6.82
C ILE A 35 0.23 11.28 -6.67
N GLY A 36 0.96 12.32 -6.26
CA GLY A 36 0.44 13.69 -6.12
C GLY A 36 1.20 14.44 -5.03
N PRO A 37 1.06 15.75 -4.95
CA PRO A 37 1.65 16.60 -3.93
C PRO A 37 1.30 16.17 -2.50
N ASN A 38 1.98 16.78 -1.51
CA ASN A 38 1.62 16.61 -0.11
C ASN A 38 0.21 17.18 0.12
N GLY A 39 -0.61 16.47 0.89
CA GLY A 39 -2.00 16.87 1.08
C GLY A 39 -2.96 16.56 -0.09
N ALA A 40 -2.50 15.95 -1.19
CA ALA A 40 -3.35 15.59 -2.33
C ALA A 40 -4.44 14.54 -2.02
N GLY A 41 -4.46 13.94 -0.83
CA GLY A 41 -5.49 12.96 -0.43
C GLY A 41 -5.08 11.50 -0.57
N LYS A 42 -3.84 11.19 -0.96
CA LYS A 42 -3.36 9.80 -1.18
C LYS A 42 -3.56 8.89 0.04
N SER A 43 -3.08 9.29 1.21
CA SER A 43 -3.22 8.50 2.45
C SER A 43 -4.68 8.36 2.87
N THR A 44 -5.52 9.38 2.62
CA THR A 44 -6.95 9.31 2.87
C THR A 44 -7.62 8.25 1.98
N VAL A 45 -7.24 8.17 0.69
CA VAL A 45 -7.72 7.11 -0.21
C VAL A 45 -7.30 5.73 0.30
N PHE A 46 -6.05 5.56 0.74
CA PHE A 46 -5.56 4.32 1.35
C PHE A 46 -6.35 3.93 2.60
N ASP A 47 -6.59 4.89 3.51
CA ASP A 47 -7.35 4.66 4.74
C ASP A 47 -8.79 4.23 4.43
N MET A 48 -9.44 4.87 3.45
CA MET A 48 -10.78 4.49 3.02
C MET A 48 -10.83 3.11 2.35
N ILE A 49 -9.83 2.72 1.54
CA ILE A 49 -9.75 1.38 0.95
C ILE A 49 -9.53 0.31 2.01
N THR A 50 -8.69 0.59 3.00
CA THR A 50 -8.35 -0.39 4.04
C THR A 50 -9.32 -0.38 5.23
N GLY A 51 -10.13 0.67 5.38
CA GLY A 51 -11.05 0.83 6.51
C GLY A 51 -10.33 1.13 7.84
N ILE A 52 -9.09 1.63 7.75
CA ILE A 52 -8.29 1.99 8.91
C ILE A 52 -8.74 3.36 9.40
N ARG A 53 -8.98 3.48 10.72
CA ARG A 53 -9.39 4.74 11.34
C ARG A 53 -8.24 5.74 11.32
N PRO A 54 -8.47 6.98 10.84
CA PRO A 54 -7.47 8.05 10.90
C PRO A 54 -7.02 8.35 12.34
N PRO A 55 -5.80 8.91 12.51
CA PRO A 55 -5.25 9.20 13.84
C PRO A 55 -6.09 10.16 14.69
N ASP A 56 -6.85 11.06 14.07
CA ASP A 56 -7.75 12.01 14.74
C ASP A 56 -9.05 11.36 15.26
N GLY A 57 -9.21 10.04 15.09
CA GLY A 57 -10.37 9.29 15.53
C GLY A 57 -11.62 9.47 14.65
N SER A 58 -11.53 10.20 13.54
CA SER A 58 -12.64 10.37 12.60
C SER A 58 -13.05 9.03 11.95
N SER A 59 -14.20 9.03 11.27
CA SER A 59 -14.68 7.84 10.57
C SER A 59 -13.72 7.41 9.46
N PRO A 60 -13.36 6.14 9.37
CA PRO A 60 -12.56 5.61 8.26
C PRO A 60 -13.36 5.48 6.95
N PHE A 61 -14.68 5.65 7.03
CA PHE A 61 -15.56 5.47 5.89
C PHE A 61 -15.69 6.76 5.09
N PRO A 62 -15.89 6.69 3.77
CA PRO A 62 -16.20 7.85 2.95
C PRO A 62 -17.53 8.50 3.35
N ASP A 63 -17.68 9.78 3.07
CA ASP A 63 -18.94 10.50 3.26
C ASP A 63 -19.92 10.16 2.14
N SER A 64 -19.37 9.89 0.93
CA SER A 64 -20.13 9.38 -0.21
C SER A 64 -19.23 8.58 -1.16
N GLY A 65 -19.88 7.87 -2.09
CA GLY A 65 -19.19 6.98 -3.03
C GLY A 65 -19.17 5.53 -2.55
N ASP A 66 -18.51 4.66 -3.32
CA ASP A 66 -18.42 3.24 -3.02
C ASP A 66 -17.02 2.69 -3.31
N ILE A 67 -16.67 1.62 -2.60
CA ILE A 67 -15.46 0.84 -2.81
C ILE A 67 -15.88 -0.61 -3.00
N ILE A 68 -15.64 -1.13 -4.18
CA ILE A 68 -16.04 -2.46 -4.60
C ILE A 68 -14.77 -3.31 -4.74
N PHE A 69 -14.69 -4.40 -4.00
CA PHE A 69 -13.61 -5.37 -4.07
C PHE A 69 -14.16 -6.73 -4.50
N LYS A 70 -13.65 -7.26 -5.62
CA LYS A 70 -14.12 -8.53 -6.21
C LYS A 70 -15.65 -8.52 -6.43
N GLY A 71 -16.16 -7.41 -6.97
CA GLY A 71 -17.59 -7.23 -7.29
C GLY A 71 -18.50 -6.99 -6.09
N LYS A 72 -17.97 -6.86 -4.86
CA LYS A 72 -18.76 -6.63 -3.64
C LYS A 72 -18.37 -5.31 -2.98
N SER A 73 -19.37 -4.51 -2.59
CA SER A 73 -19.12 -3.29 -1.82
C SER A 73 -18.52 -3.65 -0.44
N ILE A 74 -17.41 -2.96 -0.13
CA ILE A 74 -16.71 -3.11 1.14
C ILE A 74 -16.73 -1.82 1.98
N VAL A 75 -17.39 -0.78 1.49
CA VAL A 75 -17.31 0.58 2.05
C VAL A 75 -17.67 0.66 3.53
N LYS A 76 -18.59 -0.18 4.02
CA LYS A 76 -19.01 -0.22 5.43
C LYS A 76 -18.31 -1.31 6.26
N LEU A 77 -17.40 -2.08 5.67
CA LEU A 77 -16.73 -3.17 6.38
C LEU A 77 -15.52 -2.62 7.18
N PRO A 78 -15.32 -3.08 8.42
CA PRO A 78 -14.15 -2.70 9.21
C PRO A 78 -12.86 -3.30 8.65
N ALA A 79 -11.70 -2.72 9.02
CA ALA A 79 -10.39 -3.06 8.48
C ALA A 79 -10.05 -4.56 8.59
N TYR A 80 -10.37 -5.21 9.71
CA TYR A 80 -10.07 -6.64 9.89
C TYR A 80 -10.86 -7.54 8.93
N ILE A 81 -12.09 -7.17 8.56
CA ILE A 81 -12.87 -7.88 7.55
C ILE A 81 -12.24 -7.70 6.17
N ARG A 82 -11.84 -6.45 5.82
CA ARG A 82 -11.17 -6.18 4.54
C ARG A 82 -9.84 -6.91 4.43
N CYS A 83 -9.07 -6.98 5.50
CA CYS A 83 -7.86 -7.80 5.56
C CYS A 83 -8.17 -9.28 5.30
N ASN A 84 -9.21 -9.81 5.93
CA ASN A 84 -9.68 -11.18 5.73
C ASN A 84 -10.21 -11.46 4.31
N LEU A 85 -10.69 -10.44 3.59
CA LEU A 85 -11.08 -10.54 2.19
C LEU A 85 -9.88 -10.55 1.23
N GLY A 86 -8.68 -10.19 1.72
CA GLY A 86 -7.45 -10.19 0.94
C GLY A 86 -6.87 -8.82 0.63
N ILE A 87 -7.18 -7.78 1.43
CA ILE A 87 -6.56 -6.46 1.32
C ILE A 87 -5.49 -6.31 2.39
N GLY A 88 -4.21 -6.28 2.00
CA GLY A 88 -3.07 -6.02 2.87
C GLY A 88 -2.55 -4.58 2.72
N ARG A 89 -1.89 -4.05 3.75
CA ARG A 89 -1.25 -2.72 3.71
C ARG A 89 0.03 -2.70 4.52
N THR A 90 1.04 -1.98 4.03
CA THR A 90 2.16 -1.48 4.83
C THR A 90 1.83 -0.11 5.40
N PHE A 91 2.54 0.30 6.46
CA PHE A 91 2.35 1.60 7.09
C PHE A 91 3.62 2.45 6.97
N GLN A 92 3.46 3.75 6.78
CA GLN A 92 4.56 4.70 6.71
C GLN A 92 5.45 4.64 7.98
N LEU A 93 4.82 4.56 9.16
CA LEU A 93 5.51 4.33 10.43
C LEU A 93 5.48 2.85 10.79
N THR A 94 6.60 2.17 10.63
CA THR A 94 6.74 0.76 10.98
C THR A 94 6.59 0.55 12.49
N LYS A 95 5.66 -0.31 12.89
CA LYS A 95 5.41 -0.69 14.29
C LYS A 95 5.55 -2.21 14.45
N PRO A 96 6.78 -2.74 14.43
CA PRO A 96 6.99 -4.16 14.66
C PRO A 96 6.68 -4.53 16.11
N LEU A 97 6.41 -5.80 16.34
CA LEU A 97 6.35 -6.38 17.69
C LEU A 97 7.79 -6.50 18.20
N LYS A 98 8.25 -5.48 18.93
CA LYS A 98 9.67 -5.24 19.24
C LYS A 98 10.35 -6.36 20.02
N GLU A 99 9.58 -7.00 20.91
CA GLU A 99 10.05 -8.08 21.81
C GLU A 99 9.99 -9.47 21.13
N MET A 100 9.55 -9.51 19.87
CA MET A 100 9.50 -10.73 19.06
C MET A 100 10.60 -10.70 18.00
N THR A 101 11.06 -11.89 17.61
CA THR A 101 12.00 -12.06 16.50
C THR A 101 11.34 -11.67 15.15
N VAL A 102 12.15 -11.53 14.12
CA VAL A 102 11.68 -11.34 12.75
C VAL A 102 10.73 -12.45 12.35
N PHE A 103 11.12 -13.71 12.61
CA PHE A 103 10.29 -14.87 12.30
C PHE A 103 8.95 -14.83 13.03
N GLU A 104 8.95 -14.56 14.34
CA GLU A 104 7.72 -14.51 15.13
C GLU A 104 6.78 -13.39 14.68
N ASN A 105 7.30 -12.22 14.30
CA ASN A 105 6.50 -11.14 13.72
C ASN A 105 5.74 -11.58 12.46
N VAL A 106 6.41 -12.30 11.57
CA VAL A 106 5.80 -12.83 10.32
C VAL A 106 4.84 -13.97 10.64
N TYR A 107 5.26 -14.89 11.52
CA TYR A 107 4.46 -16.06 11.90
C TYR A 107 3.14 -15.67 12.56
N VAL A 108 3.14 -14.70 13.47
CA VAL A 108 1.92 -14.19 14.11
C VAL A 108 0.95 -13.60 13.07
N ALA A 109 1.43 -12.79 12.13
CA ALA A 109 0.59 -12.23 11.07
C ALA A 109 -0.03 -13.35 10.20
N LEU A 110 0.76 -14.37 9.88
CA LEU A 110 0.32 -15.54 9.12
C LEU A 110 -0.71 -16.39 9.90
N LEU A 111 -0.49 -16.58 11.19
CA LEU A 111 -1.37 -17.39 12.07
C LEU A 111 -2.80 -16.82 12.12
N PHE A 112 -2.93 -15.49 12.11
CA PHE A 112 -4.22 -14.80 12.12
C PHE A 112 -4.82 -14.52 10.74
N SER A 113 -4.12 -14.88 9.65
CA SER A 113 -4.66 -14.81 8.29
C SER A 113 -5.81 -15.81 8.12
N ASN A 114 -6.91 -15.36 7.48
CA ASN A 114 -8.06 -16.25 7.21
C ASN A 114 -7.70 -17.42 6.31
N LYS A 115 -6.81 -17.21 5.34
CA LYS A 115 -6.36 -18.27 4.42
C LYS A 115 -5.56 -19.38 5.13
N SER A 116 -5.00 -19.08 6.29
CA SER A 116 -4.24 -20.05 7.10
C SER A 116 -5.13 -20.94 7.99
N LYS A 117 -6.40 -20.58 8.18
CA LYS A 117 -7.32 -21.32 9.07
C LYS A 117 -7.59 -22.78 8.62
N GLY A 118 -7.41 -23.07 7.32
CA GLY A 118 -7.62 -24.41 6.76
C GLY A 118 -6.37 -25.28 6.66
N ASN A 119 -5.16 -24.71 6.75
CA ASN A 119 -3.91 -25.44 6.51
C ASN A 119 -2.77 -24.97 7.44
N ARG A 120 -2.87 -25.29 8.72
CA ARG A 120 -1.85 -24.95 9.72
C ARG A 120 -0.55 -25.74 9.61
N LYS A 121 -0.51 -26.80 8.79
CA LYS A 121 0.64 -27.73 8.76
C LYS A 121 1.93 -27.14 8.18
N ASN A 122 1.85 -26.03 7.41
CA ASN A 122 3.01 -25.44 6.74
C ASN A 122 3.30 -23.97 7.11
N LEU A 123 2.69 -23.44 8.18
CA LEU A 123 2.87 -22.02 8.54
C LEU A 123 4.33 -21.64 8.81
N THR A 124 5.07 -22.52 9.47
CA THR A 124 6.50 -22.31 9.74
C THR A 124 7.30 -22.16 8.46
N GLN A 125 7.05 -23.06 7.49
CA GLN A 125 7.74 -23.02 6.21
C GLN A 125 7.35 -21.76 5.41
N THR A 126 6.06 -21.44 5.35
CA THR A 126 5.57 -20.22 4.69
C THR A 126 6.15 -18.94 5.32
N ALA A 127 6.25 -18.88 6.66
CA ALA A 127 6.87 -17.74 7.34
C ALA A 127 8.36 -17.59 6.94
N LYS A 128 9.11 -18.69 6.87
CA LYS A 128 10.51 -18.68 6.40
C LYS A 128 10.62 -18.20 4.96
N GLU A 129 9.78 -18.72 4.05
CA GLU A 129 9.75 -18.31 2.64
C GLU A 129 9.45 -16.81 2.49
N ILE A 130 8.54 -16.26 3.30
CA ILE A 130 8.26 -14.82 3.31
C ILE A 130 9.48 -14.02 3.81
N CYS A 131 10.14 -14.47 4.88
CA CYS A 131 11.37 -13.82 5.37
C CYS A 131 12.49 -13.84 4.31
N GLU A 132 12.66 -14.95 3.61
CA GLU A 132 13.62 -15.07 2.51
C GLU A 132 13.27 -14.16 1.33
N LEU A 133 11.99 -14.10 0.94
CA LEU A 133 11.48 -13.25 -0.14
C LEU A 133 11.84 -11.78 0.09
N VAL A 134 11.71 -11.29 1.32
CA VAL A 134 12.04 -9.89 1.67
C VAL A 134 13.51 -9.70 2.08
N SER A 135 14.37 -10.70 1.87
CA SER A 135 15.80 -10.66 2.22
C SER A 135 16.08 -10.49 3.72
N LEU A 136 15.25 -11.11 4.57
CA LEU A 136 15.43 -11.20 6.02
C LEU A 136 15.72 -12.64 6.49
N GLY A 137 16.00 -13.58 5.57
CA GLY A 137 16.27 -14.98 5.89
C GLY A 137 17.40 -15.18 6.90
N GLY A 138 18.51 -14.43 6.77
CA GLY A 138 19.64 -14.48 7.70
C GLY A 138 19.41 -13.78 9.05
N LYS A 139 18.24 -13.16 9.26
CA LYS A 139 17.91 -12.38 10.47
C LYS A 139 16.66 -12.89 11.19
N MET A 140 16.21 -14.10 10.88
CA MET A 140 14.94 -14.65 11.39
C MET A 140 14.89 -14.68 12.92
N GLU A 141 16.02 -14.98 13.57
CA GLU A 141 16.14 -15.07 15.04
C GLU A 141 16.49 -13.72 15.70
N GLU A 142 16.71 -12.67 14.92
CA GLU A 142 17.01 -11.35 15.46
C GLU A 142 15.74 -10.69 15.98
N LEU A 143 15.83 -10.01 17.14
CA LEU A 143 14.72 -9.23 17.70
C LEU A 143 14.39 -8.05 16.77
N ALA A 144 13.12 -7.80 16.56
CA ALA A 144 12.67 -6.70 15.70
C ALA A 144 13.10 -5.31 16.23
N SER A 145 13.35 -5.17 17.54
CA SER A 145 13.95 -3.97 18.16
C SER A 145 15.33 -3.64 17.59
N ASN A 146 16.13 -4.65 17.25
CA ASN A 146 17.54 -4.51 16.84
C ASN A 146 17.70 -4.20 15.33
N LEU A 147 16.64 -4.33 14.56
CA LEU A 147 16.67 -4.14 13.12
C LEU A 147 17.01 -2.69 12.72
N THR A 148 17.77 -2.54 11.66
CA THR A 148 17.99 -1.26 10.96
C THR A 148 16.69 -0.70 10.38
N VAL A 149 16.66 0.58 10.02
CA VAL A 149 15.48 1.19 9.40
C VAL A 149 15.07 0.48 8.11
N PRO A 150 16.00 0.17 7.16
CA PRO A 150 15.64 -0.61 5.96
C PRO A 150 15.07 -2.00 6.29
N ASP A 151 15.65 -2.72 7.26
CA ASP A 151 15.16 -4.05 7.63
C ASP A 151 13.80 -4.01 8.32
N ARG A 152 13.51 -2.96 9.10
CA ARG A 152 12.16 -2.75 9.65
C ARG A 152 11.12 -2.56 8.55
N LYS A 153 11.44 -1.85 7.46
CA LYS A 153 10.56 -1.71 6.30
C LYS A 153 10.35 -3.05 5.59
N LYS A 154 11.40 -3.86 5.44
CA LYS A 154 11.30 -5.22 4.92
C LYS A 154 10.41 -6.10 5.82
N LEU A 155 10.55 -5.99 7.14
CA LEU A 155 9.71 -6.71 8.10
C LEU A 155 8.25 -6.27 8.01
N GLU A 156 7.97 -4.98 7.86
CA GLU A 156 6.60 -4.47 7.66
C GLU A 156 5.98 -5.07 6.39
N LEU A 157 6.74 -5.09 5.30
CA LEU A 157 6.31 -5.72 4.05
C LEU A 157 6.06 -7.24 4.23
N ALA A 158 6.96 -7.94 4.95
CA ALA A 158 6.80 -9.36 5.26
C ALA A 158 5.52 -9.63 6.06
N ARG A 159 5.21 -8.81 7.06
CA ARG A 159 3.98 -8.91 7.85
C ARG A 159 2.73 -8.66 7.00
N ALA A 160 2.77 -7.68 6.08
CA ALA A 160 1.67 -7.45 5.15
C ALA A 160 1.49 -8.64 4.20
N LEU A 161 2.56 -9.22 3.66
CA LEU A 161 2.52 -10.43 2.83
C LEU A 161 2.01 -11.66 3.59
N ALA A 162 2.34 -11.78 4.87
CA ALA A 162 1.87 -12.86 5.73
C ALA A 162 0.33 -12.88 5.92
N THR A 163 -0.36 -11.76 5.68
CA THR A 163 -1.83 -11.75 5.61
C THR A 163 -2.37 -12.43 4.35
N GLN A 164 -1.50 -12.83 3.42
CA GLN A 164 -1.80 -13.47 2.13
C GLN A 164 -2.77 -12.63 1.28
N PRO A 165 -2.41 -11.36 0.99
CA PRO A 165 -3.29 -10.44 0.29
C PRO A 165 -3.43 -10.80 -1.20
N GLU A 166 -4.56 -10.39 -1.79
CA GLU A 166 -4.75 -10.34 -3.24
C GLU A 166 -4.53 -8.92 -3.78
N LEU A 167 -4.79 -7.91 -2.92
CA LEU A 167 -4.44 -6.51 -3.13
C LEU A 167 -3.54 -6.03 -2.01
N LEU A 168 -2.33 -5.60 -2.34
CA LEU A 168 -1.36 -5.06 -1.40
C LEU A 168 -1.19 -3.56 -1.62
N LEU A 169 -1.47 -2.77 -0.57
CA LEU A 169 -1.24 -1.33 -0.56
C LEU A 169 0.12 -1.04 0.07
N LEU A 170 1.01 -0.41 -0.70
CA LEU A 170 2.36 -0.03 -0.26
C LEU A 170 2.43 1.48 -0.02
N ASP A 171 2.69 1.88 1.21
CA ASP A 171 2.70 3.27 1.65
C ASP A 171 4.14 3.73 1.93
N GLU A 172 4.75 4.44 0.99
CA GLU A 172 6.10 5.04 1.06
C GLU A 172 7.20 4.06 1.52
N VAL A 173 7.17 2.85 0.98
CA VAL A 173 8.13 1.79 1.38
C VAL A 173 9.56 2.08 0.95
N MET A 174 9.77 2.98 -0.03
CA MET A 174 11.07 3.36 -0.55
C MET A 174 11.60 4.70 0.02
N ALA A 175 10.82 5.40 0.85
CA ALA A 175 11.25 6.65 1.45
C ALA A 175 12.49 6.47 2.32
N GLY A 176 13.52 7.33 2.15
CA GLY A 176 14.77 7.28 2.91
C GLY A 176 15.72 6.15 2.54
N LEU A 177 15.45 5.37 1.49
CA LEU A 177 16.36 4.38 0.95
C LEU A 177 17.38 5.03 0.00
N ASN A 178 18.60 4.48 -0.03
CA ASN A 178 19.60 4.89 -1.02
C ASN A 178 19.26 4.33 -2.43
N PRO A 179 19.88 4.83 -3.51
CA PRO A 179 19.55 4.41 -4.88
C PRO A 179 19.68 2.91 -5.16
N SER A 180 20.57 2.19 -4.46
CA SER A 180 20.71 0.73 -4.60
C SER A 180 19.53 0.01 -3.94
N GLU A 181 19.19 0.41 -2.71
CA GLU A 181 18.06 -0.11 -1.96
C GLU A 181 16.72 0.14 -2.67
N VAL A 182 16.56 1.32 -3.31
CA VAL A 182 15.39 1.62 -4.15
C VAL A 182 15.28 0.63 -5.31
N ARG A 183 16.40 0.32 -6.00
CA ARG A 183 16.38 -0.68 -7.08
C ARG A 183 15.99 -2.07 -6.58
N GLU A 184 16.52 -2.47 -5.43
CA GLU A 184 16.17 -3.75 -4.79
C GLU A 184 14.68 -3.79 -4.43
N ALA A 185 14.14 -2.73 -3.84
CA ALA A 185 12.72 -2.60 -3.51
C ALA A 185 11.84 -2.66 -4.76
N CYS A 186 12.22 -1.98 -5.85
CA CYS A 186 11.51 -2.07 -7.13
C CYS A 186 11.48 -3.52 -7.67
N ASN A 187 12.61 -4.23 -7.61
CA ASN A 187 12.68 -5.62 -8.05
C ASN A 187 11.83 -6.55 -7.16
N LEU A 188 11.82 -6.30 -5.85
CA LEU A 188 10.99 -7.04 -4.91
C LEU A 188 9.49 -6.82 -5.18
N ILE A 189 9.06 -5.58 -5.42
CA ILE A 189 7.67 -5.25 -5.77
C ILE A 189 7.24 -6.00 -7.04
N LYS A 190 8.08 -6.02 -8.08
CA LYS A 190 7.81 -6.79 -9.30
C LYS A 190 7.70 -8.30 -9.03
N LYS A 191 8.60 -8.86 -8.21
CA LYS A 191 8.53 -10.28 -7.81
C LYS A 191 7.23 -10.58 -7.05
N ILE A 192 6.79 -9.70 -6.16
CA ILE A 192 5.53 -9.86 -5.43
C ILE A 192 4.34 -9.85 -6.40
N ARG A 193 4.31 -8.95 -7.39
CA ARG A 193 3.30 -8.94 -8.45
C ARG A 193 3.32 -10.26 -9.23
N ASP A 194 4.50 -10.78 -9.58
CA ASP A 194 4.66 -12.02 -10.36
C ASP A 194 4.20 -13.27 -9.57
N LEU A 195 4.07 -13.17 -8.24
CA LEU A 195 3.39 -14.15 -7.39
C LEU A 195 1.84 -14.05 -7.44
N GLY A 196 1.29 -13.17 -8.28
CA GLY A 196 -0.15 -12.99 -8.48
C GLY A 196 -0.77 -11.93 -7.55
N ILE A 197 0.02 -11.14 -6.82
CA ILE A 197 -0.48 -10.10 -5.92
C ILE A 197 -0.63 -8.78 -6.70
N THR A 198 -1.82 -8.21 -6.69
CA THR A 198 -2.08 -6.87 -7.24
C THR A 198 -1.57 -5.80 -6.29
N ILE A 199 -1.00 -4.72 -6.80
CA ILE A 199 -0.33 -3.71 -5.97
C ILE A 199 -0.86 -2.31 -6.27
N LEU A 200 -1.21 -1.58 -5.20
CA LEU A 200 -1.39 -0.13 -5.24
C LEU A 200 -0.28 0.51 -4.42
N VAL A 201 0.56 1.33 -5.04
CA VAL A 201 1.73 1.91 -4.38
C VAL A 201 1.67 3.43 -4.35
N VAL A 202 1.88 4.02 -3.16
CA VAL A 202 2.11 5.45 -2.97
C VAL A 202 3.59 5.67 -2.73
N GLU A 203 4.20 6.54 -3.52
CA GLU A 203 5.62 6.90 -3.40
C GLU A 203 5.87 8.35 -3.82
N HIS A 204 6.91 8.94 -3.25
CA HIS A 204 7.41 10.26 -3.62
C HIS A 204 8.64 10.20 -4.56
N VAL A 205 9.27 9.04 -4.68
CA VAL A 205 10.42 8.82 -5.55
C VAL A 205 9.94 8.56 -6.99
N MET A 206 9.77 9.63 -7.78
CA MET A 206 9.21 9.55 -9.14
C MET A 206 9.89 8.49 -10.02
N LYS A 207 11.23 8.40 -10.00
CA LYS A 207 11.95 7.38 -10.77
C LYS A 207 11.58 5.96 -10.38
N ALA A 208 11.29 5.71 -9.12
CA ALA A 208 10.91 4.40 -8.61
C ALA A 208 9.49 4.03 -9.05
N ILE A 209 8.54 4.95 -8.85
CA ILE A 209 7.14 4.71 -9.22
C ILE A 209 6.98 4.47 -10.72
N MET A 210 7.69 5.26 -11.55
CA MET A 210 7.71 5.08 -13.00
C MET A 210 8.31 3.74 -13.44
N ASN A 211 9.25 3.19 -12.69
CA ASN A 211 9.91 1.94 -13.03
C ASN A 211 9.07 0.70 -12.65
N VAL A 212 8.20 0.81 -11.66
CA VAL A 212 7.43 -0.35 -11.16
C VAL A 212 5.99 -0.36 -11.62
N SER A 213 5.38 0.78 -11.91
CA SER A 213 3.95 0.89 -12.18
C SER A 213 3.62 0.61 -13.65
N ASP A 214 2.57 -0.17 -13.87
CA ASP A 214 1.98 -0.37 -15.20
C ASP A 214 1.15 0.86 -15.59
N ARG A 215 0.53 1.52 -14.59
CA ARG A 215 -0.30 2.71 -14.73
C ARG A 215 -0.15 3.60 -13.49
N ILE A 216 -0.29 4.91 -13.69
CA ILE A 216 -0.20 5.92 -12.63
C ILE A 216 -1.51 6.72 -12.58
N ILE A 217 -2.00 6.94 -11.36
CA ILE A 217 -3.11 7.83 -11.02
C ILE A 217 -2.53 9.03 -10.29
N VAL A 218 -2.89 10.23 -10.69
CA VAL A 218 -2.41 11.47 -10.07
C VAL A 218 -3.56 12.17 -9.37
N LEU A 219 -3.36 12.43 -8.08
CA LEU A 219 -4.25 13.25 -7.28
C LEU A 219 -3.64 14.63 -7.06
N ASP A 220 -4.47 15.65 -7.05
CA ASP A 220 -4.14 17.00 -6.60
C ASP A 220 -5.36 17.59 -5.89
N HIS A 221 -5.16 18.20 -4.70
CA HIS A 221 -6.24 18.76 -3.87
C HIS A 221 -7.49 17.88 -3.75
N GLY A 222 -7.27 16.58 -3.57
CA GLY A 222 -8.35 15.59 -3.42
C GLY A 222 -9.03 15.17 -4.73
N VAL A 223 -8.60 15.63 -5.89
CA VAL A 223 -9.20 15.34 -7.20
C VAL A 223 -8.23 14.53 -8.06
N LYS A 224 -8.74 13.59 -8.84
CA LYS A 224 -7.93 12.90 -9.86
C LYS A 224 -7.72 13.81 -11.06
N ILE A 225 -6.48 14.24 -11.31
CA ILE A 225 -6.13 15.17 -12.40
C ILE A 225 -5.58 14.48 -13.63
N ALA A 226 -5.02 13.26 -13.48
CA ALA A 226 -4.50 12.46 -14.58
C ALA A 226 -4.53 10.97 -14.25
N GLU A 227 -4.54 10.15 -15.29
CA GLU A 227 -4.40 8.69 -15.23
C GLU A 227 -3.87 8.19 -16.57
N GLY A 228 -2.86 7.31 -16.58
CA GLY A 228 -2.26 6.78 -17.79
C GLY A 228 -0.98 6.00 -17.55
N LYS A 229 -0.29 5.63 -18.62
CA LYS A 229 1.04 5.03 -18.52
C LYS A 229 2.05 6.02 -17.94
N PRO A 230 3.12 5.54 -17.26
CA PRO A 230 4.13 6.42 -16.67
C PRO A 230 4.66 7.51 -17.63
N GLU A 231 4.95 7.13 -18.89
CA GLU A 231 5.49 8.06 -19.89
C GLU A 231 4.49 9.14 -20.35
N GLU A 232 3.20 8.87 -20.25
CA GLU A 232 2.13 9.81 -20.59
C GLU A 232 1.90 10.79 -19.44
N VAL A 233 1.88 10.27 -18.22
CA VAL A 233 1.62 11.06 -17.00
C VAL A 233 2.71 12.13 -16.77
N VAL A 234 3.99 11.80 -16.97
CA VAL A 234 5.09 12.77 -16.79
C VAL A 234 5.05 13.94 -17.78
N LYS A 235 4.40 13.75 -18.94
CA LYS A 235 4.26 14.79 -19.98
C LYS A 235 2.95 15.58 -19.83
N ASN A 236 2.09 15.20 -18.91
CA ASN A 236 0.82 15.87 -18.71
C ASN A 236 1.02 17.23 -18.05
N GLN A 237 0.56 18.29 -18.72
CA GLN A 237 0.74 19.67 -18.26
C GLN A 237 0.16 19.91 -16.86
N LYS A 238 -1.03 19.36 -16.55
CA LYS A 238 -1.65 19.49 -15.22
C LYS A 238 -0.81 18.83 -14.13
N VAL A 239 -0.14 17.71 -14.44
CA VAL A 239 0.75 17.02 -13.50
C VAL A 239 2.00 17.86 -13.24
N ILE A 240 2.61 18.41 -14.30
CA ILE A 240 3.78 19.28 -14.18
C ILE A 240 3.44 20.51 -13.32
N GLU A 241 2.31 21.17 -13.57
CA GLU A 241 1.88 22.34 -12.82
C GLU A 241 1.61 22.03 -11.34
N ALA A 242 0.99 20.88 -11.03
CA ALA A 242 0.73 20.47 -9.65
C ALA A 242 2.02 20.29 -8.84
N TYR A 243 3.09 19.75 -9.46
CA TYR A 243 4.38 19.57 -8.78
C TYR A 243 5.24 20.85 -8.75
N LEU A 244 5.21 21.68 -9.79
CA LEU A 244 5.95 22.96 -9.83
C LEU A 244 5.33 24.02 -8.90
N GLY A 245 4.04 23.91 -8.60
CA GLY A 245 3.35 24.79 -7.67
C GLY A 245 3.85 24.66 -6.22
N GLU A 246 4.33 23.49 -5.81
CA GLU A 246 4.92 23.26 -4.47
C GLU A 246 6.29 23.94 -4.31
N GLU A 247 7.13 24.01 -5.34
CA GLU A 247 8.45 24.65 -5.25
C GLU A 247 8.39 26.17 -5.05
N LYS A 248 7.23 26.80 -5.29
CA LYS A 248 7.05 28.25 -5.09
C LYS A 248 6.49 28.63 -3.71
N THR A 249 6.12 27.65 -2.88
CA THR A 249 5.48 27.87 -1.56
C THR A 249 6.29 27.35 -0.37
N ALA A 250 7.52 26.88 -0.60
CA ALA A 250 8.43 26.39 0.45
C ALA A 250 9.50 27.42 0.86
#